data_137e7a403263f261d16d810f5f838e89
#
_entry.id   137e7a403263f261d16d810f5f838e89
#
_cell.length_a   1.000
_cell.length_b   1.000
_cell.length_c   1.000
_cell.angle_alpha   90.00
_cell.angle_beta   90.00
_cell.angle_gamma   90.00
#
_symmetry.space_group_name_H-M   'P 1'
#
loop_
_entity.id
_entity.type
_entity.pdbx_description
1 polymer ?
#
loop_
_entity_poly.entity_id
_entity_poly.type
_entity_poly.pdbx_seq_one_letter_code
_entity_poly.pdbx_strand_id
1 'polypeptide(L)'
;VSTAENTDADPVLVVDFGAQYAQLIARRVREADVYSEVVPHTMPVAEILARRPLAIILSGGPSSVYEPGAPRLDPALLEAGVPVLGLCYGFQSMAAALDGTVAPTGVREYGATRLEAVDAASQLLADQDVEQNGWRSHGDSVTAAPEGFQVVATSAGSPVAAFEHPEKRLYGVQWHPEVGHSDRGQEVLENFLYRGAGIDPTWTTGNVIEEQVERIREQVGEGTAICALSGGVDSAVAAALVQRAIGDRLTCVYVNHGLMRQDESAQIEKAFGESTGGAKLVVVDAEDQFLQALAGVTDPEQKRKIIGREFIRTFERAQAEILRERGLVEDEAGGGTHTTSEDATAFLVQGTLYPDVVESGGGEGAANIKSHHNVGGLPEDLSFELVEPLRTLFKDEVRAVGSELGLPDEIVWRQPFPGPGLGIRIIGEVTRERLDVLRRADAIARAELTAAGLDREIWQCPVVLLADVRSVGVQGDGRTYGHPIVLRPVTSDDAMTADWAKVPYEVLGRISTRITNEVPEINRVVLDVTSKPPGTIEWE
;
A
#
# COMPACT_ATOMS: atom_id res chain seq x y z
N VAL A 1 10.52 -6.47 -19.90
CA VAL A 1 9.13 -6.30 -20.31
C VAL A 1 8.70 -4.96 -19.75
N SER A 2 8.29 -4.05 -20.64
CA SER A 2 7.99 -2.63 -20.41
C SER A 2 6.94 -2.44 -19.31
N THR A 3 7.30 -1.78 -18.22
CA THR A 3 6.39 -1.32 -17.18
C THR A 3 5.79 0.06 -17.50
N ALA A 4 6.04 0.58 -18.72
CA ALA A 4 5.71 1.95 -19.13
C ALA A 4 4.31 2.12 -19.73
N GLU A 5 3.40 1.14 -19.62
CA GLU A 5 2.13 1.15 -20.33
C GLU A 5 0.90 1.42 -19.46
N ASN A 6 1.08 1.99 -18.26
CA ASN A 6 -0.05 2.06 -17.32
C ASN A 6 -0.65 3.46 -17.06
N THR A 7 -0.14 4.51 -17.67
CA THR A 7 -0.71 5.87 -17.63
C THR A 7 -0.20 6.71 -18.79
N ASP A 8 -1.03 7.63 -19.29
CA ASP A 8 -0.65 8.63 -20.31
C ASP A 8 0.14 9.80 -19.73
N ALA A 9 0.20 9.94 -18.40
CA ALA A 9 0.90 11.02 -17.74
C ALA A 9 2.42 10.81 -17.79
N ASP A 10 3.17 11.80 -18.29
CA ASP A 10 4.62 11.82 -18.24
C ASP A 10 5.08 11.90 -16.76
N PRO A 11 5.97 11.00 -16.28
CA PRO A 11 6.29 10.86 -14.87
C PRO A 11 7.36 11.84 -14.39
N VAL A 12 7.38 12.12 -13.08
CA VAL A 12 8.60 12.44 -12.35
C VAL A 12 9.27 11.13 -11.95
N LEU A 13 10.50 10.90 -12.38
CA LEU A 13 11.22 9.67 -12.08
C LEU A 13 12.08 9.83 -10.81
N VAL A 14 11.84 8.96 -9.83
CA VAL A 14 12.67 8.83 -8.64
C VAL A 14 13.71 7.74 -8.87
N VAL A 15 14.97 8.14 -9.01
CA VAL A 15 16.10 7.19 -9.19
C VAL A 15 16.51 6.69 -7.81
N ASP A 16 16.33 5.38 -7.58
CA ASP A 16 16.60 4.72 -6.31
C ASP A 16 18.06 4.26 -6.22
N PHE A 17 18.83 4.89 -5.31
CA PHE A 17 20.19 4.50 -4.96
C PHE A 17 20.29 3.46 -3.84
N GLY A 18 19.17 2.83 -3.46
CA GLY A 18 19.11 1.76 -2.46
C GLY A 18 18.82 2.26 -1.04
N ALA A 19 18.26 3.44 -0.88
CA ALA A 19 17.72 3.92 0.41
C ALA A 19 16.25 3.51 0.58
N GLN A 20 15.86 3.33 1.84
CA GLN A 20 14.49 2.95 2.20
C GLN A 20 13.42 4.02 1.88
N TYR A 21 13.79 5.22 1.41
CA TYR A 21 12.88 6.36 1.22
C TYR A 21 12.49 6.64 -0.24
N ALA A 22 12.95 5.87 -1.23
CA ALA A 22 12.61 6.14 -2.64
C ALA A 22 11.10 6.11 -2.90
N GLN A 23 10.39 5.14 -2.33
CA GLN A 23 8.92 5.07 -2.43
C GLN A 23 8.24 6.24 -1.69
N LEU A 24 8.79 6.67 -0.55
CA LEU A 24 8.28 7.84 0.17
C LEU A 24 8.45 9.12 -0.65
N ILE A 25 9.59 9.31 -1.33
CA ILE A 25 9.78 10.44 -2.26
C ILE A 25 8.72 10.42 -3.35
N ALA A 26 8.52 9.28 -4.00
CA ALA A 26 7.50 9.13 -5.05
C ALA A 26 6.09 9.48 -4.53
N ARG A 27 5.74 9.00 -3.34
CA ARG A 27 4.48 9.33 -2.68
C ARG A 27 4.34 10.83 -2.39
N ARG A 28 5.40 11.51 -1.91
CA ARG A 28 5.39 12.96 -1.67
C ARG A 28 5.19 13.77 -2.96
N VAL A 29 5.75 13.30 -4.07
CA VAL A 29 5.48 13.89 -5.39
C VAL A 29 4.00 13.75 -5.78
N ARG A 30 3.38 12.58 -5.47
CA ARG A 30 1.94 12.36 -5.70
C ARG A 30 1.06 13.22 -4.82
N GLU A 31 1.47 13.47 -3.57
CA GLU A 31 0.79 14.41 -2.66
C GLU A 31 0.84 15.87 -3.17
N ALA A 32 1.75 16.17 -4.09
CA ALA A 32 1.79 17.42 -4.86
C ALA A 32 1.05 17.33 -6.20
N ASP A 33 0.08 16.43 -6.34
CA ASP A 33 -0.71 16.22 -7.56
C ASP A 33 0.13 16.03 -8.84
N VAL A 34 1.30 15.39 -8.73
CA VAL A 34 2.20 15.08 -9.84
C VAL A 34 2.47 13.58 -9.93
N TYR A 35 2.34 13.00 -11.12
CA TYR A 35 2.62 11.57 -11.33
C TYR A 35 4.09 11.23 -11.15
N SER A 36 4.40 10.14 -10.46
CA SER A 36 5.78 9.71 -10.20
C SER A 36 5.97 8.20 -10.31
N GLU A 37 7.16 7.77 -10.69
CA GLU A 37 7.59 6.37 -10.71
C GLU A 37 8.96 6.21 -10.07
N VAL A 38 9.23 5.04 -9.47
CA VAL A 38 10.55 4.68 -8.96
C VAL A 38 11.27 3.80 -9.98
N VAL A 39 12.52 4.15 -10.27
CA VAL A 39 13.40 3.38 -11.17
C VAL A 39 14.74 3.09 -10.48
N PRO A 40 15.36 1.91 -10.73
CA PRO A 40 16.65 1.60 -10.11
C PRO A 40 17.76 2.46 -10.73
N HIS A 41 18.78 2.84 -9.92
CA HIS A 41 19.96 3.59 -10.39
C HIS A 41 20.77 2.85 -11.48
N THR A 42 20.55 1.55 -11.64
CA THR A 42 21.19 0.74 -12.68
C THR A 42 20.51 0.85 -14.04
N MET A 43 19.36 1.51 -14.14
CA MET A 43 18.64 1.73 -15.39
C MET A 43 19.48 2.63 -16.32
N PRO A 44 19.72 2.23 -17.57
CA PRO A 44 20.46 3.06 -18.52
C PRO A 44 19.79 4.43 -18.75
N VAL A 45 20.59 5.49 -18.87
CA VAL A 45 20.09 6.86 -19.10
C VAL A 45 19.14 6.92 -20.30
N ALA A 46 19.46 6.20 -21.39
CA ALA A 46 18.59 6.15 -22.56
C ALA A 46 17.17 5.57 -22.27
N GLU A 47 17.08 4.60 -21.37
CA GLU A 47 15.79 4.04 -20.95
C GLU A 47 15.04 4.99 -20.01
N ILE A 48 15.76 5.70 -19.12
CA ILE A 48 15.19 6.76 -18.28
C ILE A 48 14.57 7.85 -19.16
N LEU A 49 15.33 8.34 -20.15
CA LEU A 49 14.85 9.40 -21.05
C LEU A 49 13.76 8.94 -22.01
N ALA A 50 13.73 7.66 -22.39
CA ALA A 50 12.66 7.10 -23.21
C ALA A 50 11.28 7.13 -22.51
N ARG A 51 11.25 7.24 -21.17
CA ARG A 51 10.03 7.43 -20.37
C ARG A 51 9.52 8.88 -20.37
N ARG A 52 10.21 9.80 -21.04
CA ARG A 52 9.86 11.23 -21.15
C ARG A 52 9.65 11.92 -19.79
N PRO A 53 10.62 11.79 -18.84
CA PRO A 53 10.41 12.34 -17.52
C PRO A 53 10.23 13.87 -17.54
N LEU A 54 9.22 14.36 -16.79
CA LEU A 54 9.04 15.79 -16.54
C LEU A 54 10.15 16.36 -15.65
N ALA A 55 10.59 15.54 -14.68
CA ALA A 55 11.71 15.83 -13.81
C ALA A 55 12.30 14.51 -13.25
N ILE A 56 13.49 14.60 -12.67
CA ILE A 56 14.17 13.47 -12.03
C ILE A 56 14.53 13.85 -10.60
N ILE A 57 14.23 12.95 -9.64
CA ILE A 57 14.65 13.08 -8.24
C ILE A 57 15.63 11.94 -7.93
N LEU A 58 16.84 12.29 -7.49
CA LEU A 58 17.86 11.37 -7.06
C LEU A 58 17.71 11.09 -5.58
N SER A 59 17.42 9.86 -5.18
CA SER A 59 17.14 9.49 -3.79
C SER A 59 18.38 9.51 -2.89
N GLY A 60 18.21 9.28 -1.60
CA GLY A 60 19.26 8.91 -0.69
C GLY A 60 19.92 7.57 -1.05
N GLY A 61 21.00 7.22 -0.38
CA GLY A 61 21.73 5.97 -0.58
C GLY A 61 22.43 5.51 0.71
N PRO A 62 22.83 4.21 0.80
CA PRO A 62 23.35 3.62 2.02
C PRO A 62 24.86 3.86 2.25
N SER A 63 25.59 4.42 1.25
CA SER A 63 27.05 4.47 1.22
C SER A 63 27.58 5.90 1.05
N SER A 64 28.86 6.12 1.29
CA SER A 64 29.56 7.34 0.85
C SER A 64 29.84 7.30 -0.65
N VAL A 65 29.71 8.44 -1.34
CA VAL A 65 29.84 8.52 -2.82
C VAL A 65 31.20 8.10 -3.36
N TYR A 66 32.22 8.11 -2.52
CA TYR A 66 33.59 7.71 -2.85
C TYR A 66 33.94 6.29 -2.40
N GLU A 67 33.07 5.55 -1.76
CA GLU A 67 33.33 4.17 -1.37
C GLU A 67 33.36 3.22 -2.58
N PRO A 68 34.27 2.21 -2.59
CA PRO A 68 34.27 1.20 -3.63
C PRO A 68 32.94 0.41 -3.63
N GLY A 69 32.25 0.37 -4.78
CA GLY A 69 30.97 -0.32 -4.93
C GLY A 69 29.75 0.53 -4.60
N ALA A 70 29.93 1.79 -4.21
CA ALA A 70 28.81 2.72 -4.05
C ALA A 70 28.04 2.91 -5.37
N PRO A 71 26.73 3.04 -5.34
CA PRO A 71 25.91 3.36 -6.50
C PRO A 71 26.41 4.64 -7.19
N ARG A 72 26.55 4.63 -8.50
CA ARG A 72 27.10 5.79 -9.23
C ARG A 72 26.01 6.47 -10.06
N LEU A 73 26.02 7.79 -10.04
CA LEU A 73 25.25 8.61 -10.97
C LEU A 73 25.98 8.68 -12.31
N ASP A 74 25.27 8.39 -13.40
CA ASP A 74 25.78 8.67 -14.75
C ASP A 74 25.66 10.18 -15.04
N PRO A 75 26.78 10.92 -15.26
CA PRO A 75 26.75 12.36 -15.52
C PRO A 75 25.89 12.77 -16.72
N ALA A 76 25.70 11.86 -17.70
CA ALA A 76 24.85 12.12 -18.86
C ALA A 76 23.39 12.46 -18.47
N LEU A 77 22.96 11.99 -17.30
CA LEU A 77 21.62 12.33 -16.78
C LEU A 77 21.49 13.82 -16.45
N LEU A 78 22.57 14.44 -15.96
CA LEU A 78 22.59 15.88 -15.62
C LEU A 78 22.72 16.77 -16.86
N GLU A 79 23.16 16.22 -17.99
CA GLU A 79 23.31 16.90 -19.27
C GLU A 79 22.07 16.77 -20.16
N ALA A 80 21.11 15.92 -19.79
CA ALA A 80 19.93 15.60 -20.60
C ALA A 80 18.93 16.75 -20.72
N GLY A 81 19.10 17.86 -19.99
CA GLY A 81 18.21 19.01 -20.02
C GLY A 81 16.88 18.80 -19.28
N VAL A 82 16.71 17.69 -18.59
CA VAL A 82 15.59 17.42 -17.67
C VAL A 82 15.90 18.03 -16.32
N PRO A 83 14.91 18.67 -15.62
CA PRO A 83 15.13 19.15 -14.26
C PRO A 83 15.53 18.02 -13.31
N VAL A 84 16.54 18.26 -12.45
CA VAL A 84 17.03 17.25 -11.49
C VAL A 84 17.09 17.82 -10.08
N LEU A 85 16.56 17.09 -9.10
CA LEU A 85 16.72 17.35 -7.67
C LEU A 85 17.49 16.19 -7.01
N GLY A 86 18.61 16.49 -6.38
CA GLY A 86 19.35 15.52 -5.57
C GLY A 86 19.00 15.62 -4.09
N LEU A 87 18.67 14.48 -3.45
CA LEU A 87 18.39 14.38 -2.02
C LEU A 87 19.49 13.56 -1.33
N CYS A 88 20.11 14.14 -0.30
CA CYS A 88 21.10 13.45 0.56
C CYS A 88 22.23 12.81 -0.27
N TYR A 89 22.24 11.50 -0.47
CA TYR A 89 23.23 10.81 -1.34
C TYR A 89 23.13 11.29 -2.79
N GLY A 90 21.92 11.45 -3.34
CA GLY A 90 21.73 11.97 -4.70
C GLY A 90 22.29 13.38 -4.87
N PHE A 91 22.17 14.23 -3.85
CA PHE A 91 22.79 15.56 -3.80
C PHE A 91 24.32 15.47 -3.81
N GLN A 92 24.92 14.60 -2.99
CA GLN A 92 26.36 14.36 -2.95
C GLN A 92 26.88 13.79 -4.27
N SER A 93 26.14 12.82 -4.86
CA SER A 93 26.47 12.24 -6.16
C SER A 93 26.44 13.26 -7.29
N MET A 94 25.46 14.18 -7.27
CA MET A 94 25.40 15.30 -8.22
C MET A 94 26.58 16.25 -8.04
N ALA A 95 26.89 16.64 -6.78
CA ALA A 95 28.03 17.51 -6.49
C ALA A 95 29.33 16.90 -7.00
N ALA A 96 29.57 15.61 -6.71
CA ALA A 96 30.77 14.88 -7.14
C ALA A 96 30.86 14.73 -8.67
N ALA A 97 29.73 14.50 -9.36
CA ALA A 97 29.68 14.39 -10.83
C ALA A 97 29.94 15.72 -11.56
N LEU A 98 29.78 16.85 -10.87
CA LEU A 98 29.96 18.21 -11.40
C LEU A 98 31.22 18.91 -10.83
N ASP A 99 32.21 18.13 -10.36
CA ASP A 99 33.46 18.63 -9.80
C ASP A 99 33.33 19.43 -8.49
N GLY A 100 32.23 19.29 -7.77
CA GLY A 100 32.09 19.74 -6.39
C GLY A 100 32.86 18.83 -5.42
N THR A 101 32.98 19.24 -4.16
CA THR A 101 33.74 18.46 -3.16
C THR A 101 32.81 17.88 -2.11
N VAL A 102 32.88 16.55 -1.94
CA VAL A 102 32.21 15.79 -0.86
C VAL A 102 33.26 15.24 0.08
N ALA A 103 33.16 15.53 1.37
CA ALA A 103 34.13 15.06 2.35
C ALA A 103 33.49 14.93 3.74
N PRO A 104 34.10 14.13 4.65
CA PRO A 104 33.74 14.12 6.06
C PRO A 104 34.08 15.47 6.70
N THR A 105 33.12 16.11 7.35
CA THR A 105 33.35 17.41 8.04
C THR A 105 33.78 17.26 9.50
N GLY A 106 33.83 16.01 10.00
CA GLY A 106 34.11 15.72 11.39
C GLY A 106 32.93 15.96 12.34
N VAL A 107 31.89 16.63 11.86
CA VAL A 107 30.61 16.81 12.57
C VAL A 107 29.60 15.84 11.92
N ARG A 108 29.15 14.88 12.72
CA ARG A 108 28.08 13.97 12.28
C ARG A 108 26.72 14.59 12.59
N GLU A 109 25.88 14.66 11.57
CA GLU A 109 24.51 15.17 11.74
C GLU A 109 23.53 14.01 11.49
N TYR A 110 22.92 13.53 12.57
CA TYR A 110 21.86 12.51 12.55
C TYR A 110 20.62 13.06 13.24
N GLY A 111 19.46 12.88 12.62
CA GLY A 111 18.19 13.39 13.13
C GLY A 111 17.91 14.83 12.70
N ALA A 112 17.13 15.55 13.50
CA ALA A 112 16.76 16.94 13.24
C ALA A 112 18.00 17.85 13.31
N THR A 113 18.37 18.45 12.18
CA THR A 113 19.51 19.36 12.05
C THR A 113 19.00 20.75 11.69
N ARG A 114 19.45 21.77 12.41
CA ARG A 114 19.10 23.16 12.11
C ARG A 114 19.76 23.61 10.80
N LEU A 115 18.93 24.11 9.91
CA LEU A 115 19.32 24.67 8.62
C LEU A 115 19.17 26.19 8.67
N GLU A 116 20.02 26.88 7.93
CA GLU A 116 19.95 28.32 7.71
C GLU A 116 19.83 28.58 6.21
N ALA A 117 18.71 29.14 5.77
CA ALA A 117 18.53 29.61 4.41
C ALA A 117 19.34 30.88 4.22
N VAL A 118 20.17 30.91 3.16
CA VAL A 118 21.08 32.04 2.91
C VAL A 118 20.64 32.93 1.73
N ASP A 119 19.66 32.49 0.96
CA ASP A 119 19.17 33.22 -0.21
C ASP A 119 17.63 33.23 -0.27
N ALA A 120 17.08 34.42 -0.10
CA ALA A 120 15.63 34.66 -0.22
C ALA A 120 15.13 34.61 -1.69
N ALA A 121 16.03 34.64 -2.67
CA ALA A 121 15.68 34.55 -4.10
C ALA A 121 15.73 33.12 -4.64
N SER A 122 16.07 32.13 -3.78
CA SER A 122 16.09 30.69 -4.14
C SER A 122 14.73 30.23 -4.67
N GLN A 123 14.73 29.50 -5.77
CA GLN A 123 13.52 28.82 -6.26
C GLN A 123 13.15 27.63 -5.37
N LEU A 124 14.17 26.89 -4.93
CA LEU A 124 13.98 25.68 -4.12
C LEU A 124 13.47 25.97 -2.70
N LEU A 125 13.98 27.05 -2.08
CA LEU A 125 13.64 27.46 -0.72
C LEU A 125 12.74 28.69 -0.67
N ALA A 126 12.01 28.96 -1.74
CA ALA A 126 11.07 30.06 -1.79
C ALA A 126 10.00 29.91 -0.69
N ASP A 127 9.67 31.01 -0.04
CA ASP A 127 8.67 31.08 1.05
C ASP A 127 9.00 30.21 2.28
N GLN A 128 10.27 29.74 2.39
CA GLN A 128 10.74 28.99 3.56
C GLN A 128 11.20 29.94 4.68
N ASP A 129 11.13 29.45 5.93
CA ASP A 129 11.70 30.16 7.07
C ASP A 129 13.23 30.20 6.99
N VAL A 130 13.82 31.28 7.47
CA VAL A 130 15.31 31.43 7.49
C VAL A 130 15.96 30.33 8.33
N GLU A 131 15.29 29.91 9.38
CA GLU A 131 15.73 28.83 10.28
C GLU A 131 14.68 27.73 10.31
N GLN A 132 15.09 26.49 9.99
CA GLN A 132 14.21 25.32 10.01
C GLN A 132 15.01 24.06 10.30
N ASN A 133 14.35 22.96 10.64
CA ASN A 133 14.99 21.68 10.86
C ASN A 133 14.83 20.78 9.62
N GLY A 134 15.96 20.22 9.16
CA GLY A 134 15.99 19.17 8.15
C GLY A 134 16.41 17.83 8.78
N TRP A 135 15.78 16.76 8.40
CA TRP A 135 16.17 15.41 8.85
C TRP A 135 17.38 14.91 8.08
N ARG A 136 18.43 14.50 8.79
CA ARG A 136 19.69 14.02 8.24
C ARG A 136 20.08 12.64 8.76
N SER A 137 20.82 11.89 7.93
CA SER A 137 21.31 10.55 8.27
C SER A 137 22.71 10.23 7.73
N HIS A 138 23.55 11.24 7.48
CA HIS A 138 24.88 11.03 6.90
C HIS A 138 26.01 11.72 7.65
N GLY A 139 27.23 11.09 7.57
CA GLY A 139 28.48 11.65 8.11
C GLY A 139 29.28 12.49 7.11
N ASP A 140 28.95 12.44 5.82
CA ASP A 140 29.61 13.20 4.74
C ASP A 140 28.76 14.38 4.34
N SER A 141 29.39 15.44 3.85
CA SER A 141 28.73 16.65 3.39
C SER A 141 29.39 17.21 2.14
N VAL A 142 28.62 17.95 1.35
CA VAL A 142 29.18 18.79 0.29
C VAL A 142 29.88 19.97 0.97
N THR A 143 31.20 20.06 0.78
CA THR A 143 32.04 21.11 1.38
C THR A 143 32.34 22.24 0.41
N ALA A 144 32.23 21.99 -0.91
CA ALA A 144 32.29 23.01 -1.94
C ALA A 144 31.28 22.69 -3.05
N ALA A 145 30.43 23.66 -3.38
CA ALA A 145 29.50 23.55 -4.48
C ALA A 145 30.22 23.50 -5.83
N PRO A 146 29.66 22.85 -6.87
CA PRO A 146 30.19 22.92 -8.23
C PRO A 146 30.23 24.36 -8.75
N GLU A 147 31.10 24.63 -9.77
CA GLU A 147 31.21 25.94 -10.37
C GLU A 147 29.88 26.42 -10.98
N GLY A 148 29.50 27.65 -10.70
CA GLY A 148 28.26 28.25 -11.19
C GLY A 148 27.02 27.95 -10.37
N PHE A 149 27.12 27.07 -9.36
CA PHE A 149 26.00 26.80 -8.46
C PHE A 149 25.92 27.81 -7.31
N GLN A 150 24.72 28.19 -6.97
CA GLN A 150 24.42 29.08 -5.87
C GLN A 150 24.13 28.26 -4.60
N VAL A 151 24.84 28.53 -3.51
CA VAL A 151 24.54 27.94 -2.20
C VAL A 151 23.36 28.67 -1.58
N VAL A 152 22.26 27.94 -1.32
CA VAL A 152 21.00 28.51 -0.82
C VAL A 152 20.67 28.13 0.62
N ALA A 153 21.37 27.14 1.19
CA ALA A 153 21.30 26.83 2.62
C ALA A 153 22.61 26.28 3.16
N THR A 154 22.82 26.50 4.47
CA THR A 154 23.96 25.99 5.24
C THR A 154 23.46 25.28 6.53
N SER A 155 24.36 24.53 7.17
CA SER A 155 24.17 24.04 8.54
C SER A 155 25.50 24.01 9.27
N ALA A 156 25.48 23.75 10.59
CA ALA A 156 26.72 23.68 11.40
C ALA A 156 27.73 22.64 10.88
N GLY A 157 27.25 21.52 10.34
CA GLY A 157 28.09 20.45 9.80
C GLY A 157 28.20 20.44 8.28
N SER A 158 27.52 21.34 7.56
CA SER A 158 27.53 21.38 6.09
C SER A 158 27.58 22.81 5.58
N PRO A 159 28.75 23.26 5.09
CA PRO A 159 28.87 24.59 4.46
C PRO A 159 28.01 24.73 3.22
N VAL A 160 27.63 23.63 2.58
CA VAL A 160 26.72 23.56 1.46
C VAL A 160 25.62 22.56 1.84
N ALA A 161 24.55 23.03 2.47
CA ALA A 161 23.39 22.19 2.82
C ALA A 161 22.39 22.13 1.68
N ALA A 162 22.32 23.15 0.83
CA ALA A 162 21.58 23.13 -0.43
C ALA A 162 22.25 24.03 -1.46
N PHE A 163 22.09 23.67 -2.73
CA PHE A 163 22.49 24.48 -3.85
C PHE A 163 21.48 24.43 -5.01
N GLU A 164 21.51 25.42 -5.87
CA GLU A 164 20.73 25.44 -7.10
C GLU A 164 21.50 26.07 -8.28
N HIS A 165 21.13 25.64 -9.49
CA HIS A 165 21.52 26.26 -10.75
C HIS A 165 20.28 26.36 -11.64
N PRO A 166 19.46 27.43 -11.52
CA PRO A 166 18.16 27.55 -12.19
C PRO A 166 18.23 27.44 -13.71
N GLU A 167 19.25 28.02 -14.35
CA GLU A 167 19.41 27.96 -15.81
C GLU A 167 19.62 26.52 -16.33
N LYS A 168 20.32 25.66 -15.56
CA LYS A 168 20.47 24.23 -15.86
C LYS A 168 19.36 23.38 -15.28
N ARG A 169 18.49 23.96 -14.47
CA ARG A 169 17.42 23.28 -13.71
C ARG A 169 17.94 22.15 -12.83
N LEU A 170 19.08 22.38 -12.16
CA LEU A 170 19.73 21.43 -11.25
C LEU A 170 19.62 21.97 -9.81
N TYR A 171 19.11 21.16 -8.92
CA TYR A 171 18.81 21.49 -7.54
C TYR A 171 19.26 20.39 -6.60
N GLY A 172 19.56 20.72 -5.35
CA GLY A 172 19.93 19.68 -4.40
C GLY A 172 19.89 20.13 -2.95
N VAL A 173 19.56 19.19 -2.07
CA VAL A 173 19.52 19.36 -0.62
C VAL A 173 20.19 18.19 0.09
N GLN A 174 20.90 18.48 1.18
CA GLN A 174 21.62 17.48 1.96
C GLN A 174 20.71 16.69 2.91
N TRP A 175 19.53 17.18 3.21
CA TRP A 175 18.56 16.54 4.10
C TRP A 175 17.49 15.79 3.33
N HIS A 176 16.58 15.15 4.08
CA HIS A 176 15.45 14.38 3.58
C HIS A 176 14.15 15.19 3.71
N PRO A 177 13.74 15.98 2.72
CA PRO A 177 12.50 16.75 2.77
C PRO A 177 11.25 15.86 2.77
N GLU A 178 11.36 14.63 2.25
CA GLU A 178 10.28 13.66 2.18
C GLU A 178 9.85 13.11 3.55
N VAL A 179 10.72 13.20 4.55
CA VAL A 179 10.46 12.64 5.89
C VAL A 179 9.67 13.64 6.74
N GLY A 180 8.63 13.17 7.42
CA GLY A 180 7.73 14.01 8.23
C GLY A 180 8.39 14.76 9.40
N HIS A 181 9.67 14.49 9.71
CA HIS A 181 10.46 15.22 10.71
C HIS A 181 11.26 16.40 10.11
N SER A 182 11.20 16.62 8.80
CA SER A 182 11.73 17.82 8.15
C SER A 182 10.66 18.90 8.15
N ASP A 183 10.98 20.05 8.75
CA ASP A 183 10.07 21.21 8.75
C ASP A 183 9.82 21.65 7.31
N ARG A 184 8.55 21.79 6.94
CA ARG A 184 8.12 22.25 5.60
C ARG A 184 8.77 21.49 4.41
N GLY A 185 9.12 20.20 4.64
CA GLY A 185 9.79 19.39 3.62
C GLY A 185 8.95 19.21 2.35
N GLN A 186 7.63 19.07 2.49
CA GLN A 186 6.71 18.98 1.35
C GLN A 186 6.79 20.22 0.45
N GLU A 187 6.87 21.41 1.02
CA GLU A 187 6.97 22.67 0.24
C GLU A 187 8.29 22.77 -0.54
N VAL A 188 9.39 22.19 -0.05
CA VAL A 188 10.65 22.11 -0.80
C VAL A 188 10.48 21.27 -2.06
N LEU A 189 9.77 20.13 -1.97
CA LEU A 189 9.45 19.30 -3.12
C LEU A 189 8.51 20.01 -4.09
N GLU A 190 7.46 20.67 -3.60
CA GLU A 190 6.54 21.46 -4.40
C GLU A 190 7.24 22.63 -5.11
N ASN A 191 8.14 23.34 -4.43
CA ASN A 191 8.95 24.39 -5.05
C ASN A 191 9.82 23.85 -6.20
N PHE A 192 10.45 22.67 -6.01
CA PHE A 192 11.16 22.03 -7.10
C PHE A 192 10.23 21.68 -8.27
N LEU A 193 9.09 21.03 -8.00
CA LEU A 193 8.16 20.58 -9.04
C LEU A 193 7.55 21.75 -9.81
N TYR A 194 7.03 22.75 -9.09
CA TYR A 194 6.26 23.83 -9.73
C TYR A 194 7.14 24.97 -10.23
N ARG A 195 8.14 25.41 -9.43
CA ARG A 195 8.99 26.56 -9.78
C ARG A 195 10.26 26.11 -10.52
N GLY A 196 10.93 25.08 -10.05
CA GLY A 196 12.17 24.57 -10.64
C GLY A 196 11.95 23.82 -11.93
N ALA A 197 11.00 22.90 -11.97
CA ALA A 197 10.68 22.06 -13.12
C ALA A 197 9.56 22.64 -14.00
N GLY A 198 8.68 23.48 -13.46
CA GLY A 198 7.56 24.09 -14.20
C GLY A 198 6.44 23.08 -14.50
N ILE A 199 6.22 22.12 -13.59
CA ILE A 199 5.21 21.07 -13.76
C ILE A 199 3.87 21.57 -13.22
N ASP A 200 2.80 21.37 -13.98
CA ASP A 200 1.44 21.62 -13.54
C ASP A 200 0.89 20.43 -12.72
N PRO A 201 0.15 20.70 -11.61
CA PRO A 201 -0.45 19.65 -10.79
C PRO A 201 -1.69 19.04 -11.48
N THR A 202 -1.51 17.93 -12.19
CA THR A 202 -2.57 17.27 -12.97
C THR A 202 -2.97 15.89 -12.45
N TRP A 203 -2.22 15.33 -11.51
CA TRP A 203 -2.49 14.02 -10.91
C TRP A 203 -3.51 14.13 -9.76
N THR A 204 -4.72 14.60 -10.08
CA THR A 204 -5.82 14.71 -9.12
C THR A 204 -6.66 13.43 -9.10
N THR A 205 -7.33 13.16 -7.99
CA THR A 205 -8.20 11.97 -7.85
C THR A 205 -9.23 11.87 -8.98
N GLY A 206 -9.86 12.99 -9.36
CA GLY A 206 -10.84 13.02 -10.47
C GLY A 206 -10.21 12.62 -11.81
N ASN A 207 -9.05 13.19 -12.15
CA ASN A 207 -8.34 12.86 -13.39
C ASN A 207 -7.90 11.39 -13.41
N VAL A 208 -7.40 10.88 -12.27
CA VAL A 208 -7.04 9.46 -12.11
C VAL A 208 -8.23 8.54 -12.37
N ILE A 209 -9.40 8.86 -11.83
CA ILE A 209 -10.62 8.07 -12.06
C ILE A 209 -10.99 8.07 -13.55
N GLU A 210 -10.99 9.23 -14.19
CA GLU A 210 -11.34 9.34 -15.61
C GLU A 210 -10.38 8.56 -16.50
N GLU A 211 -9.08 8.70 -16.30
CA GLU A 211 -8.04 7.97 -17.01
C GLU A 211 -8.18 6.44 -16.83
N GLN A 212 -8.36 5.98 -15.59
CA GLN A 212 -8.52 4.55 -15.32
C GLN A 212 -9.79 3.98 -15.95
N VAL A 213 -10.91 4.71 -15.90
CA VAL A 213 -12.17 4.31 -16.49
C VAL A 213 -12.06 4.19 -18.02
N GLU A 214 -11.40 5.14 -18.69
CA GLU A 214 -11.21 5.10 -20.14
C GLU A 214 -10.32 3.92 -20.54
N ARG A 215 -9.20 3.72 -19.85
CA ARG A 215 -8.30 2.59 -20.09
C ARG A 215 -8.97 1.24 -19.89
N ILE A 216 -9.79 1.09 -18.85
CA ILE A 216 -10.55 -0.15 -18.62
C ILE A 216 -11.53 -0.38 -19.77
N ARG A 217 -12.21 0.68 -20.28
CA ARG A 217 -13.12 0.56 -21.43
C ARG A 217 -12.40 0.10 -22.69
N GLU A 218 -11.23 0.67 -22.96
CA GLU A 218 -10.41 0.29 -24.11
C GLU A 218 -9.91 -1.15 -23.99
N GLN A 219 -9.40 -1.53 -22.81
CA GLN A 219 -8.86 -2.86 -22.56
C GLN A 219 -9.94 -3.94 -22.62
N VAL A 220 -11.08 -3.72 -21.98
CA VAL A 220 -12.15 -4.73 -21.89
C VAL A 220 -13.00 -4.76 -23.17
N GLY A 221 -13.11 -3.64 -23.89
CA GLY A 221 -13.94 -3.54 -25.09
C GLY A 221 -15.37 -4.00 -24.84
N GLU A 222 -15.85 -4.98 -25.61
CA GLU A 222 -17.16 -5.63 -25.43
C GLU A 222 -17.13 -6.84 -24.49
N GLY A 223 -15.97 -7.18 -23.94
CA GLY A 223 -15.76 -8.32 -23.03
C GLY A 223 -16.46 -8.17 -21.68
N THR A 224 -16.29 -9.18 -20.84
CA THR A 224 -16.84 -9.23 -19.48
C THR A 224 -15.71 -9.39 -18.45
N ALA A 225 -15.94 -8.88 -17.24
CA ALA A 225 -14.96 -8.98 -16.18
C ALA A 225 -15.53 -9.66 -14.92
N ILE A 226 -14.67 -10.38 -14.19
CA ILE A 226 -14.97 -10.99 -12.90
C ILE A 226 -14.02 -10.39 -11.86
N CYS A 227 -14.56 -9.96 -10.73
CA CYS A 227 -13.80 -9.39 -9.61
C CYS A 227 -14.03 -10.19 -8.34
N ALA A 228 -12.96 -10.70 -7.72
CA ALA A 228 -13.03 -11.27 -6.37
C ALA A 228 -13.09 -10.15 -5.32
N LEU A 229 -14.15 -10.09 -4.53
CA LEU A 229 -14.25 -9.18 -3.39
C LEU A 229 -13.71 -9.87 -2.14
N SER A 230 -12.55 -9.44 -1.69
CA SER A 230 -11.95 -9.93 -0.43
C SER A 230 -12.48 -9.21 0.82
N GLY A 231 -13.33 -8.20 0.62
CA GLY A 231 -13.74 -7.28 1.68
C GLY A 231 -12.72 -6.18 2.01
N GLY A 232 -11.56 -6.16 1.37
CA GLY A 232 -10.58 -5.09 1.48
C GLY A 232 -10.90 -3.89 0.58
N VAL A 233 -10.38 -2.70 0.94
CA VAL A 233 -10.59 -1.48 0.16
C VAL A 233 -10.10 -1.62 -1.27
N ASP A 234 -8.98 -2.33 -1.52
CA ASP A 234 -8.40 -2.44 -2.86
C ASP A 234 -9.32 -3.17 -3.83
N SER A 235 -9.83 -4.35 -3.43
CA SER A 235 -10.80 -5.09 -4.25
C SER A 235 -12.10 -4.31 -4.46
N ALA A 236 -12.53 -3.55 -3.43
CA ALA A 236 -13.72 -2.72 -3.50
C ALA A 236 -13.56 -1.54 -4.49
N VAL A 237 -12.44 -0.82 -4.42
CA VAL A 237 -12.15 0.31 -5.32
C VAL A 237 -11.91 -0.18 -6.75
N ALA A 238 -11.16 -1.28 -6.92
CA ALA A 238 -10.98 -1.91 -8.24
C ALA A 238 -12.31 -2.29 -8.88
N ALA A 239 -13.21 -2.94 -8.12
CA ALA A 239 -14.55 -3.28 -8.59
C ALA A 239 -15.37 -2.04 -8.96
N ALA A 240 -15.32 -0.97 -8.15
CA ALA A 240 -16.07 0.26 -8.41
C ALA A 240 -15.57 0.98 -9.69
N LEU A 241 -14.25 1.04 -9.93
CA LEU A 241 -13.68 1.59 -11.16
C LEU A 241 -14.11 0.80 -12.39
N VAL A 242 -13.97 -0.53 -12.34
CA VAL A 242 -14.36 -1.40 -13.46
C VAL A 242 -15.86 -1.31 -13.71
N GLN A 243 -16.68 -1.26 -12.66
CA GLN A 243 -18.11 -1.08 -12.83
C GLN A 243 -18.47 0.26 -13.46
N ARG A 244 -17.82 1.35 -13.07
CA ARG A 244 -18.02 2.67 -13.71
C ARG A 244 -17.63 2.65 -15.19
N ALA A 245 -16.66 1.79 -15.57
CA ALA A 245 -16.21 1.64 -16.95
C ALA A 245 -17.16 0.79 -17.81
N ILE A 246 -17.55 -0.42 -17.34
CA ILE A 246 -18.23 -1.44 -18.13
C ILE A 246 -19.63 -1.85 -17.62
N GLY A 247 -20.08 -1.29 -16.50
CA GLY A 247 -21.44 -1.47 -15.97
C GLY A 247 -21.77 -2.92 -15.59
N ASP A 248 -22.88 -3.44 -16.12
CA ASP A 248 -23.43 -4.78 -15.85
C ASP A 248 -22.59 -5.95 -16.43
N ARG A 249 -21.58 -5.63 -17.23
CA ARG A 249 -20.61 -6.63 -17.71
C ARG A 249 -19.59 -7.06 -16.66
N LEU A 250 -19.54 -6.35 -15.50
CA LEU A 250 -18.80 -6.80 -14.33
C LEU A 250 -19.66 -7.76 -13.51
N THR A 251 -19.06 -8.87 -13.07
CA THR A 251 -19.60 -9.73 -12.01
C THR A 251 -18.64 -9.75 -10.82
N CYS A 252 -19.12 -9.33 -9.66
CA CYS A 252 -18.38 -9.42 -8.41
C CYS A 252 -18.68 -10.75 -7.72
N VAL A 253 -17.66 -11.43 -7.21
CA VAL A 253 -17.78 -12.67 -6.45
C VAL A 253 -17.29 -12.44 -5.04
N TYR A 254 -18.16 -12.62 -4.06
CA TYR A 254 -17.81 -12.59 -2.64
C TYR A 254 -17.90 -14.01 -2.06
N VAL A 255 -16.78 -14.51 -1.52
CA VAL A 255 -16.74 -15.80 -0.83
C VAL A 255 -16.90 -15.58 0.67
N ASN A 256 -18.07 -15.94 1.20
CA ASN A 256 -18.29 -15.98 2.64
C ASN A 256 -17.67 -17.27 3.21
N HIS A 257 -16.42 -17.18 3.63
CA HIS A 257 -15.67 -18.31 4.21
C HIS A 257 -15.85 -18.46 5.73
N GLY A 258 -16.72 -17.66 6.35
CA GLY A 258 -17.00 -17.74 7.78
C GLY A 258 -15.89 -17.25 8.71
N LEU A 259 -14.78 -16.69 8.19
CA LEU A 259 -13.64 -16.19 8.99
C LEU A 259 -13.61 -14.65 9.07
N MET A 260 -14.67 -14.00 8.61
CA MET A 260 -14.81 -12.55 8.64
C MET A 260 -15.21 -12.04 10.03
N ARG A 261 -14.96 -10.77 10.29
CA ARG A 261 -15.45 -10.06 11.48
C ARG A 261 -16.98 -10.01 11.49
N GLN A 262 -17.52 -9.66 12.64
CA GLN A 262 -18.98 -9.47 12.77
C GLN A 262 -19.48 -8.41 11.78
N ASP A 263 -20.57 -8.70 11.10
CA ASP A 263 -21.32 -7.85 10.16
C ASP A 263 -20.58 -7.47 8.86
N GLU A 264 -19.33 -7.93 8.65
CA GLU A 264 -18.56 -7.56 7.46
C GLU A 264 -19.18 -8.10 6.16
N SER A 265 -19.66 -9.34 6.16
CA SER A 265 -20.33 -9.92 4.98
C SER A 265 -21.57 -9.12 4.60
N ALA A 266 -22.39 -8.75 5.58
CA ALA A 266 -23.58 -7.92 5.34
C ALA A 266 -23.23 -6.50 4.83
N GLN A 267 -22.13 -5.92 5.30
CA GLN A 267 -21.64 -4.63 4.79
C GLN A 267 -21.20 -4.71 3.32
N ILE A 268 -20.51 -5.77 2.94
CA ILE A 268 -20.08 -6.01 1.55
C ILE A 268 -21.31 -6.22 0.66
N GLU A 269 -22.23 -7.07 1.07
CA GLU A 269 -23.46 -7.33 0.33
C GLU A 269 -24.30 -6.06 0.14
N LYS A 270 -24.42 -5.22 1.17
CA LYS A 270 -25.11 -3.94 1.08
C LYS A 270 -24.38 -2.97 0.15
N ALA A 271 -23.06 -2.82 0.28
CA ALA A 271 -22.29 -1.88 -0.53
C ALA A 271 -22.29 -2.23 -2.01
N PHE A 272 -22.25 -3.52 -2.35
CA PHE A 272 -22.19 -3.99 -3.74
C PHE A 272 -23.53 -4.49 -4.28
N GLY A 273 -24.54 -4.71 -3.44
CA GLY A 273 -25.89 -5.09 -3.86
C GLY A 273 -26.79 -3.92 -4.23
N GLU A 274 -26.74 -2.82 -3.48
CA GLU A 274 -27.67 -1.69 -3.63
C GLU A 274 -27.03 -0.44 -4.26
N SER A 275 -25.72 -0.21 -4.05
CA SER A 275 -25.06 1.08 -4.32
C SER A 275 -24.34 1.15 -5.65
N THR A 276 -24.12 0.05 -6.35
CA THR A 276 -23.22 -0.02 -7.47
C THR A 276 -23.93 -0.16 -8.84
N GLY A 277 -24.96 0.63 -9.09
CA GLY A 277 -25.45 0.93 -10.47
C GLY A 277 -25.52 -0.22 -11.48
N GLY A 278 -25.56 -1.52 -11.05
CA GLY A 278 -25.80 -2.63 -11.97
C GLY A 278 -24.79 -3.79 -12.00
N ALA A 279 -23.68 -3.77 -11.21
CA ALA A 279 -22.82 -4.97 -11.15
C ALA A 279 -23.56 -6.14 -10.49
N LYS A 280 -23.45 -7.34 -11.08
CA LYS A 280 -24.00 -8.56 -10.49
C LYS A 280 -23.09 -8.98 -9.31
N LEU A 281 -23.63 -9.09 -8.10
CA LEU A 281 -22.94 -9.69 -6.96
C LEU A 281 -23.36 -11.15 -6.82
N VAL A 282 -22.37 -12.06 -6.85
CA VAL A 282 -22.53 -13.48 -6.53
C VAL A 282 -21.92 -13.73 -5.17
N VAL A 283 -22.74 -14.14 -4.21
CA VAL A 283 -22.32 -14.53 -2.86
C VAL A 283 -22.21 -16.04 -2.79
N VAL A 284 -21.01 -16.55 -2.48
CA VAL A 284 -20.77 -17.99 -2.30
C VAL A 284 -20.64 -18.27 -0.81
N ASP A 285 -21.61 -18.96 -0.23
CA ASP A 285 -21.53 -19.39 1.15
C ASP A 285 -20.67 -20.68 1.24
N ALA A 286 -19.49 -20.55 1.83
CA ALA A 286 -18.50 -21.62 1.98
C ALA A 286 -18.07 -21.84 3.44
N GLU A 287 -18.78 -21.24 4.44
CA GLU A 287 -18.37 -21.32 5.84
C GLU A 287 -18.16 -22.76 6.31
N ASP A 288 -19.10 -23.66 6.05
CA ASP A 288 -18.99 -25.07 6.47
C ASP A 288 -17.81 -25.78 5.81
N GLN A 289 -17.53 -25.50 4.53
CA GLN A 289 -16.38 -26.05 3.80
C GLN A 289 -15.05 -25.65 4.44
N PHE A 290 -14.90 -24.34 4.77
CA PHE A 290 -13.67 -23.85 5.38
C PHE A 290 -13.48 -24.38 6.80
N LEU A 291 -14.54 -24.42 7.62
CA LEU A 291 -14.48 -24.96 8.97
C LEU A 291 -14.15 -26.46 8.96
N GLN A 292 -14.72 -27.23 8.02
CA GLN A 292 -14.39 -28.65 7.86
C GLN A 292 -12.93 -28.86 7.46
N ALA A 293 -12.40 -28.04 6.55
CA ALA A 293 -11.01 -28.11 6.12
C ALA A 293 -10.01 -27.74 7.23
N LEU A 294 -10.43 -26.90 8.18
CA LEU A 294 -9.63 -26.45 9.33
C LEU A 294 -9.77 -27.32 10.57
N ALA A 295 -10.66 -28.32 10.55
CA ALA A 295 -10.88 -29.19 11.71
C ALA A 295 -9.59 -29.88 12.18
N GLY A 296 -9.26 -29.74 13.47
CA GLY A 296 -8.05 -30.28 14.07
C GLY A 296 -6.75 -29.56 13.71
N VAL A 297 -6.78 -28.50 12.91
CA VAL A 297 -5.59 -27.73 12.49
C VAL A 297 -5.29 -26.63 13.49
N THR A 298 -4.09 -26.67 14.09
CA THR A 298 -3.62 -25.69 15.07
C THR A 298 -2.37 -24.93 14.61
N ASP A 299 -1.62 -25.47 13.65
CA ASP A 299 -0.41 -24.84 13.11
C ASP A 299 -0.77 -23.64 12.23
N PRO A 300 -0.22 -22.45 12.51
CA PRO A 300 -0.60 -21.22 11.81
C PRO A 300 -0.30 -21.25 10.31
N GLU A 301 0.82 -21.83 9.92
CA GLU A 301 1.20 -21.88 8.51
C GLU A 301 0.30 -22.87 7.72
N GLN A 302 -0.12 -23.97 8.36
CA GLN A 302 -1.10 -24.88 7.75
C GLN A 302 -2.47 -24.22 7.63
N LYS A 303 -2.92 -23.46 8.66
CA LYS A 303 -4.16 -22.67 8.55
C LYS A 303 -4.13 -21.75 7.34
N ARG A 304 -3.05 -20.96 7.17
CA ARG A 304 -2.87 -20.04 6.02
C ARG A 304 -2.95 -20.79 4.68
N LYS A 305 -2.22 -21.89 4.54
CA LYS A 305 -2.21 -22.71 3.32
C LYS A 305 -3.57 -23.31 2.99
N ILE A 306 -4.28 -23.82 4.00
CA ILE A 306 -5.62 -24.40 3.81
C ILE A 306 -6.60 -23.33 3.40
N ILE A 307 -6.66 -22.21 4.12
CA ILE A 307 -7.57 -21.09 3.83
C ILE A 307 -7.34 -20.56 2.43
N GLY A 308 -6.08 -20.31 2.06
CA GLY A 308 -5.72 -19.83 0.72
C GLY A 308 -6.14 -20.80 -0.38
N ARG A 309 -5.85 -22.10 -0.20
CA ARG A 309 -6.23 -23.15 -1.16
C ARG A 309 -7.75 -23.27 -1.32
N GLU A 310 -8.49 -23.31 -0.23
CA GLU A 310 -9.94 -23.41 -0.27
C GLU A 310 -10.59 -22.17 -0.88
N PHE A 311 -10.02 -20.98 -0.62
CA PHE A 311 -10.48 -19.74 -1.24
C PHE A 311 -10.33 -19.79 -2.77
N ILE A 312 -9.13 -20.13 -3.25
CA ILE A 312 -8.87 -20.25 -4.69
C ILE A 312 -9.85 -21.24 -5.34
N ARG A 313 -9.98 -22.46 -4.80
CA ARG A 313 -10.88 -23.48 -5.34
C ARG A 313 -12.35 -23.06 -5.34
N THR A 314 -12.77 -22.32 -4.33
CA THR A 314 -14.16 -21.84 -4.25
C THR A 314 -14.41 -20.74 -5.26
N PHE A 315 -13.46 -19.82 -5.41
CA PHE A 315 -13.53 -18.77 -6.41
C PHE A 315 -13.52 -19.35 -7.83
N GLU A 316 -12.63 -20.31 -8.13
CA GLU A 316 -12.55 -21.00 -9.41
C GLU A 316 -13.87 -21.66 -9.81
N ARG A 317 -14.54 -22.33 -8.86
CA ARG A 317 -15.86 -22.94 -9.12
C ARG A 317 -16.92 -21.88 -9.44
N ALA A 318 -16.97 -20.81 -8.67
CA ALA A 318 -17.91 -19.72 -8.91
C ALA A 318 -17.65 -19.06 -10.27
N GLN A 319 -16.38 -18.86 -10.63
CA GLN A 319 -15.97 -18.30 -11.92
C GLN A 319 -16.42 -19.19 -13.07
N ALA A 320 -16.17 -20.50 -12.98
CA ALA A 320 -16.60 -21.45 -14.01
C ALA A 320 -18.14 -21.47 -14.20
N GLU A 321 -18.90 -21.33 -13.11
CA GLU A 321 -20.37 -21.26 -13.14
C GLU A 321 -20.84 -19.96 -13.82
N ILE A 322 -20.25 -18.82 -13.47
CA ILE A 322 -20.55 -17.52 -14.10
C ILE A 322 -20.27 -17.55 -15.61
N LEU A 323 -19.15 -18.14 -16.03
CA LEU A 323 -18.79 -18.25 -17.44
C LEU A 323 -19.77 -19.15 -18.22
N ARG A 324 -20.24 -20.25 -17.61
CA ARG A 324 -21.30 -21.11 -18.20
C ARG A 324 -22.62 -20.35 -18.33
N GLU A 325 -23.05 -19.65 -17.28
CA GLU A 325 -24.27 -18.82 -17.32
C GLU A 325 -24.23 -17.75 -18.45
N ARG A 326 -23.03 -17.25 -18.74
CA ARG A 326 -22.81 -16.27 -19.81
C ARG A 326 -22.58 -16.90 -21.20
N GLY A 327 -22.55 -18.24 -21.28
CA GLY A 327 -22.33 -18.98 -22.55
C GLY A 327 -20.89 -18.89 -23.08
N LEU A 328 -19.92 -18.57 -22.22
CA LEU A 328 -18.50 -18.46 -22.58
C LEU A 328 -17.73 -19.78 -22.45
N VAL A 329 -18.34 -20.79 -21.82
CA VAL A 329 -17.80 -22.16 -21.65
C VAL A 329 -18.92 -23.16 -21.87
N GLU A 330 -18.63 -24.27 -22.57
CA GLU A 330 -19.59 -25.35 -22.81
C GLU A 330 -19.94 -26.13 -21.54
N ASP A 331 -21.19 -26.62 -21.47
CA ASP A 331 -21.59 -27.58 -20.43
C ASP A 331 -20.95 -28.95 -20.69
N GLU A 332 -20.42 -29.61 -19.67
CA GLU A 332 -19.86 -30.97 -19.74
C GLU A 332 -20.86 -32.03 -20.25
N ALA A 333 -22.13 -31.67 -20.38
CA ALA A 333 -23.22 -32.56 -20.78
C ALA A 333 -23.55 -32.51 -22.29
N GLY A 334 -22.64 -32.12 -23.16
CA GLY A 334 -22.66 -32.28 -24.63
C GLY A 334 -24.03 -32.29 -25.31
N GLY A 335 -24.64 -31.15 -25.65
CA GLY A 335 -25.92 -31.11 -26.33
C GLY A 335 -26.46 -29.75 -26.76
N GLY A 336 -25.64 -28.75 -26.87
CA GLY A 336 -26.07 -27.43 -27.37
C GLY A 336 -25.12 -26.91 -28.44
N THR A 337 -25.65 -26.57 -29.64
CA THR A 337 -24.94 -25.76 -30.63
C THR A 337 -24.81 -24.34 -30.09
N HIS A 338 -23.82 -24.10 -29.25
CA HIS A 338 -23.44 -22.75 -28.87
C HIS A 338 -22.33 -22.30 -29.82
N THR A 339 -22.63 -21.28 -30.59
CA THR A 339 -21.62 -20.46 -31.27
C THR A 339 -20.79 -19.80 -30.21
N THR A 340 -19.62 -20.36 -29.89
CA THR A 340 -18.54 -19.59 -29.26
C THR A 340 -18.27 -18.43 -30.21
N SER A 341 -18.66 -17.22 -29.84
CA SER A 341 -18.15 -16.06 -30.55
C SER A 341 -16.65 -16.05 -30.32
N GLU A 342 -15.85 -16.19 -31.35
CA GLU A 342 -14.37 -16.16 -31.29
C GLU A 342 -13.83 -14.85 -30.66
N ASP A 343 -14.71 -13.91 -30.30
CA ASP A 343 -14.40 -12.59 -29.72
C ASP A 343 -14.80 -12.40 -28.23
N ALA A 344 -15.31 -13.45 -27.53
CA ALA A 344 -15.76 -13.28 -26.16
C ALA A 344 -14.61 -13.43 -25.16
N THR A 345 -13.88 -12.35 -24.91
CA THR A 345 -12.79 -12.31 -23.92
C THR A 345 -13.33 -12.10 -22.50
N ALA A 346 -12.87 -12.93 -21.56
CA ALA A 346 -13.14 -12.77 -20.14
C ALA A 346 -11.92 -12.18 -19.41
N PHE A 347 -12.15 -11.22 -18.53
CA PHE A 347 -11.13 -10.52 -17.78
C PHE A 347 -11.23 -10.82 -16.29
N LEU A 348 -10.08 -10.87 -15.62
CA LEU A 348 -10.00 -10.99 -14.15
C LEU A 348 -9.50 -9.67 -13.56
N VAL A 349 -10.29 -9.08 -12.67
CA VAL A 349 -9.93 -7.84 -11.99
C VAL A 349 -9.07 -8.15 -10.76
N GLN A 350 -7.92 -7.49 -10.66
CA GLN A 350 -7.00 -7.62 -9.54
C GLN A 350 -6.66 -6.25 -8.95
N GLY A 351 -6.68 -6.15 -7.62
CA GLY A 351 -6.37 -4.92 -6.88
C GLY A 351 -4.88 -4.79 -6.53
N THR A 352 -3.98 -5.05 -7.47
CA THR A 352 -2.53 -4.86 -7.30
C THR A 352 -2.22 -3.38 -7.13
N LEU A 353 -1.39 -3.01 -6.14
CA LEU A 353 -0.96 -1.64 -5.86
C LEU A 353 0.44 -1.35 -6.40
N TYR A 354 0.78 -0.07 -6.53
CA TYR A 354 2.08 0.36 -7.01
C TYR A 354 3.26 -0.16 -6.15
N PRO A 355 3.23 -0.14 -4.80
CA PRO A 355 4.28 -0.73 -3.98
C PRO A 355 4.51 -2.22 -4.25
N ASP A 356 3.44 -3.00 -4.48
CA ASP A 356 3.54 -4.44 -4.79
C ASP A 356 4.32 -4.67 -6.09
N VAL A 357 4.13 -3.77 -7.07
CA VAL A 357 4.84 -3.81 -8.37
C VAL A 357 6.32 -3.52 -8.20
N VAL A 358 6.66 -2.51 -7.40
CA VAL A 358 8.06 -2.11 -7.15
C VAL A 358 8.81 -3.20 -6.37
N GLU A 359 8.20 -3.76 -5.32
CA GLU A 359 8.79 -4.81 -4.48
C GLU A 359 9.01 -6.13 -5.26
N SER A 360 8.10 -6.48 -6.17
CA SER A 360 8.26 -7.67 -7.01
C SER A 360 9.35 -7.55 -8.07
N GLY A 361 10.06 -6.43 -8.15
CA GLY A 361 11.21 -6.20 -9.03
C GLY A 361 10.88 -6.25 -10.53
N GLY A 362 9.60 -6.13 -10.90
CA GLY A 362 9.16 -6.08 -12.29
C GLY A 362 9.39 -7.34 -13.13
N GLY A 363 9.97 -8.41 -12.56
CA GLY A 363 10.45 -9.52 -13.37
C GLY A 363 9.87 -10.92 -13.03
N GLU A 364 9.97 -11.37 -11.80
CA GLU A 364 9.61 -12.76 -11.47
C GLU A 364 8.32 -12.89 -10.63
N GLY A 365 7.95 -11.89 -9.84
CA GLY A 365 6.69 -11.88 -9.09
C GLY A 365 5.46 -11.83 -9.99
N ALA A 366 5.52 -11.04 -11.06
CA ALA A 366 4.46 -10.98 -12.09
C ALA A 366 4.35 -12.30 -12.89
N ALA A 367 5.46 -13.03 -13.06
CA ALA A 367 5.47 -14.35 -13.69
C ALA A 367 4.87 -15.44 -12.78
N ASN A 368 5.08 -15.35 -11.46
CA ASN A 368 4.45 -16.26 -10.50
C ASN A 368 2.93 -16.05 -10.39
N ILE A 369 2.44 -14.82 -10.53
CA ILE A 369 1.00 -14.54 -10.60
C ILE A 369 0.39 -15.17 -11.87
N LYS A 370 1.10 -15.11 -13.01
CA LYS A 370 0.67 -15.78 -14.26
C LYS A 370 0.65 -17.31 -14.18
N SER A 371 1.51 -17.93 -13.36
CA SER A 371 1.58 -19.39 -13.24
C SER A 371 0.51 -19.99 -12.31
N HIS A 372 -0.15 -19.18 -11.45
CA HIS A 372 -1.20 -19.65 -10.55
C HIS A 372 -2.61 -19.51 -11.12
N HIS A 373 -2.78 -18.97 -12.32
CA HIS A 373 -4.06 -18.81 -13.00
C HIS A 373 -4.41 -19.95 -13.96
N ASN A 374 -3.68 -21.06 -13.96
CA ASN A 374 -4.14 -22.32 -14.55
C ASN A 374 -5.20 -22.93 -13.64
N VAL A 375 -6.41 -22.47 -13.82
CA VAL A 375 -7.61 -22.84 -13.08
C VAL A 375 -7.92 -24.31 -13.37
N GLY A 376 -7.70 -25.18 -12.37
CA GLY A 376 -8.05 -26.58 -12.47
C GLY A 376 -9.57 -26.74 -12.65
N GLY A 377 -10.00 -27.14 -13.84
CA GLY A 377 -11.41 -27.35 -14.17
C GLY A 377 -11.98 -26.40 -15.24
N LEU A 378 -11.20 -25.43 -15.71
CA LEU A 378 -11.51 -24.69 -16.95
C LEU A 378 -10.80 -25.34 -18.15
N PRO A 379 -11.33 -25.17 -19.38
CA PRO A 379 -10.62 -25.59 -20.58
C PRO A 379 -9.22 -24.97 -20.64
N GLU A 380 -8.21 -25.74 -21.08
CA GLU A 380 -6.80 -25.30 -21.14
C GLU A 380 -6.61 -24.09 -22.08
N ASP A 381 -7.58 -23.79 -22.89
CA ASP A 381 -7.59 -22.74 -23.92
C ASP A 381 -8.16 -21.40 -23.39
N LEU A 382 -8.74 -21.36 -22.17
CA LEU A 382 -9.32 -20.14 -21.63
C LEU A 382 -8.25 -19.35 -20.86
N SER A 383 -7.68 -18.34 -21.51
CA SER A 383 -6.76 -17.39 -20.89
C SER A 383 -7.52 -16.15 -20.44
N PHE A 384 -7.45 -15.83 -19.14
CA PHE A 384 -7.91 -14.54 -18.65
C PHE A 384 -6.84 -13.47 -18.88
N GLU A 385 -7.27 -12.32 -19.36
CA GLU A 385 -6.47 -11.12 -19.27
C GLU A 385 -6.74 -10.41 -17.95
N LEU A 386 -5.68 -9.83 -17.36
CA LEU A 386 -5.76 -9.13 -16.07
C LEU A 386 -6.13 -7.67 -16.30
N VAL A 387 -7.10 -7.18 -15.53
CA VAL A 387 -7.41 -5.75 -15.39
C VAL A 387 -6.94 -5.32 -14.00
N GLU A 388 -5.91 -4.47 -13.94
CA GLU A 388 -5.26 -4.01 -12.71
C GLU A 388 -5.41 -2.48 -12.57
N PRO A 389 -6.59 -1.97 -12.21
CA PRO A 389 -6.87 -0.53 -12.22
C PRO A 389 -6.11 0.27 -11.15
N LEU A 390 -5.55 -0.39 -10.15
CA LEU A 390 -4.85 0.25 -9.04
C LEU A 390 -3.32 0.14 -9.13
N ARG A 391 -2.80 -0.44 -10.20
CA ARG A 391 -1.38 -0.78 -10.36
C ARG A 391 -0.43 0.43 -10.27
N THR A 392 -0.93 1.61 -10.57
CA THR A 392 -0.19 2.87 -10.51
C THR A 392 -0.41 3.65 -9.22
N LEU A 393 -1.26 3.19 -8.30
CA LEU A 393 -1.72 3.94 -7.14
C LEU A 393 -1.08 3.46 -5.84
N PHE A 394 -0.79 4.41 -4.95
CA PHE A 394 -0.50 4.15 -3.55
C PHE A 394 -1.80 3.91 -2.75
N LYS A 395 -1.68 3.35 -1.56
CA LYS A 395 -2.83 2.99 -0.72
C LYS A 395 -3.73 4.17 -0.33
N ASP A 396 -3.15 5.31 -0.08
CA ASP A 396 -3.85 6.56 0.23
C ASP A 396 -4.60 7.11 -0.98
N GLU A 397 -4.00 7.06 -2.17
CA GLU A 397 -4.67 7.41 -3.44
C GLU A 397 -5.87 6.48 -3.69
N VAL A 398 -5.72 5.18 -3.46
CA VAL A 398 -6.84 4.21 -3.56
C VAL A 398 -7.99 4.59 -2.63
N ARG A 399 -7.70 5.01 -1.40
CA ARG A 399 -8.74 5.48 -0.47
C ARG A 399 -9.42 6.76 -0.95
N ALA A 400 -8.65 7.71 -1.47
CA ALA A 400 -9.19 8.95 -2.05
C ALA A 400 -10.12 8.64 -3.23
N VAL A 401 -9.68 7.78 -4.15
CA VAL A 401 -10.49 7.28 -5.28
C VAL A 401 -11.76 6.59 -4.78
N GLY A 402 -11.66 5.74 -3.76
CA GLY A 402 -12.82 5.05 -3.17
C GLY A 402 -13.85 6.01 -2.58
N SER A 403 -13.40 7.05 -1.87
CA SER A 403 -14.28 8.09 -1.32
C SER A 403 -14.97 8.88 -2.43
N GLU A 404 -14.24 9.27 -3.48
CA GLU A 404 -14.81 10.03 -4.61
C GLU A 404 -15.77 9.19 -5.47
N LEU A 405 -15.55 7.87 -5.54
CA LEU A 405 -16.49 6.93 -6.16
C LEU A 405 -17.75 6.68 -5.31
N GLY A 406 -17.80 7.23 -4.10
CA GLY A 406 -18.97 7.11 -3.20
C GLY A 406 -19.04 5.79 -2.43
N LEU A 407 -17.92 5.08 -2.31
CA LEU A 407 -17.89 3.90 -1.44
C LEU A 407 -18.05 4.31 0.04
N PRO A 408 -18.77 3.51 0.85
CA PRO A 408 -18.96 3.81 2.27
C PRO A 408 -17.65 3.91 3.05
N ASP A 409 -17.58 4.84 4.00
CA ASP A 409 -16.42 5.06 4.88
C ASP A 409 -15.98 3.78 5.60
N GLU A 410 -16.92 2.91 5.97
CA GLU A 410 -16.66 1.63 6.61
C GLU A 410 -15.85 0.67 5.74
N ILE A 411 -15.86 0.86 4.42
CA ILE A 411 -15.05 0.10 3.45
C ILE A 411 -13.74 0.83 3.18
N VAL A 412 -13.81 2.13 2.84
CA VAL A 412 -12.65 2.93 2.43
C VAL A 412 -11.62 3.04 3.55
N TRP A 413 -12.08 3.29 4.77
CA TRP A 413 -11.21 3.52 5.94
C TRP A 413 -11.07 2.31 6.85
N ARG A 414 -11.49 1.17 6.37
CA ARG A 414 -11.32 -0.08 7.08
C ARG A 414 -9.86 -0.34 7.42
N GLN A 415 -9.62 -0.68 8.68
CA GLN A 415 -8.30 -1.14 9.11
C GLN A 415 -7.88 -2.39 8.32
N PRO A 416 -6.59 -2.56 7.99
CA PRO A 416 -6.09 -3.77 7.36
C PRO A 416 -6.59 -5.03 8.07
N PHE A 417 -6.95 -6.04 7.30
CA PHE A 417 -7.41 -7.32 7.80
C PHE A 417 -6.75 -8.43 7.00
N PRO A 418 -6.18 -9.45 7.65
CA PRO A 418 -5.42 -10.48 6.96
C PRO A 418 -6.31 -11.35 6.08
N GLY A 419 -5.78 -11.82 4.95
CA GLY A 419 -6.51 -12.72 4.04
C GLY A 419 -7.10 -13.97 4.73
N PRO A 420 -6.39 -14.65 5.67
CA PRO A 420 -6.94 -15.76 6.45
C PRO A 420 -8.01 -15.34 7.47
N GLY A 421 -8.33 -14.08 7.60
CA GLY A 421 -9.37 -13.57 8.50
C GLY A 421 -9.08 -13.85 9.97
N LEU A 422 -10.13 -14.09 10.74
CA LEU A 422 -10.04 -14.44 12.16
C LEU A 422 -9.40 -15.81 12.41
N GLY A 423 -9.21 -16.65 11.38
CA GLY A 423 -8.62 -17.97 11.53
C GLY A 423 -7.22 -17.96 12.14
N ILE A 424 -6.41 -16.92 11.87
CA ILE A 424 -5.07 -16.71 12.45
C ILE A 424 -5.08 -15.82 13.69
N ARG A 425 -6.24 -15.51 14.23
CA ARG A 425 -6.43 -14.80 15.51
C ARG A 425 -7.03 -15.69 16.59
N ILE A 426 -7.14 -17.00 16.31
CA ILE A 426 -7.50 -18.02 17.28
C ILE A 426 -6.28 -18.90 17.49
N ILE A 427 -5.59 -18.74 18.63
CA ILE A 427 -4.48 -19.63 19.00
C ILE A 427 -5.05 -20.97 19.42
N GLY A 428 -4.90 -21.96 18.53
CA GLY A 428 -5.51 -23.28 18.61
C GLY A 428 -6.40 -23.62 17.42
N GLU A 429 -7.23 -24.63 17.55
CA GLU A 429 -8.19 -25.05 16.52
C GLU A 429 -9.26 -24.00 16.26
N VAL A 430 -9.59 -23.77 14.99
CA VAL A 430 -10.66 -22.85 14.57
C VAL A 430 -11.99 -23.59 14.57
N THR A 431 -12.92 -23.18 15.43
CA THR A 431 -14.30 -23.69 15.46
C THR A 431 -15.31 -22.56 15.39
N ARG A 432 -16.56 -22.86 15.04
CA ARG A 432 -17.65 -21.88 14.97
C ARG A 432 -17.84 -21.14 16.31
N GLU A 433 -17.81 -21.89 17.41
CA GLU A 433 -17.98 -21.32 18.75
C GLU A 433 -16.85 -20.35 19.10
N ARG A 434 -15.61 -20.74 18.80
CA ARG A 434 -14.42 -19.90 19.04
C ARG A 434 -14.42 -18.65 18.16
N LEU A 435 -14.89 -18.75 16.91
CA LEU A 435 -15.09 -17.61 16.02
C LEU A 435 -16.14 -16.64 16.57
N ASP A 436 -17.27 -17.14 17.06
CA ASP A 436 -18.32 -16.28 17.62
C ASP A 436 -17.86 -15.54 18.87
N VAL A 437 -17.09 -16.20 19.73
CA VAL A 437 -16.43 -15.55 20.88
C VAL A 437 -15.52 -14.42 20.42
N LEU A 438 -14.64 -14.72 19.45
CA LEU A 438 -13.68 -13.75 18.95
C LEU A 438 -14.36 -12.58 18.22
N ARG A 439 -15.40 -12.83 17.40
CA ARG A 439 -16.17 -11.80 16.71
C ARG A 439 -16.80 -10.80 17.67
N ARG A 440 -17.41 -11.28 18.76
CA ARG A 440 -18.00 -10.42 19.80
C ARG A 440 -16.94 -9.56 20.48
N ALA A 441 -15.80 -10.15 20.85
CA ALA A 441 -14.71 -9.42 21.49
C ALA A 441 -14.09 -8.38 20.55
N ASP A 442 -13.84 -8.73 19.29
CA ASP A 442 -13.32 -7.82 18.26
C ASP A 442 -14.28 -6.65 17.98
N ALA A 443 -15.59 -6.92 17.90
CA ALA A 443 -16.61 -5.89 17.70
C ALA A 443 -16.64 -4.87 18.84
N ILE A 444 -16.52 -5.33 20.10
CA ILE A 444 -16.45 -4.47 21.28
C ILE A 444 -15.19 -3.60 21.24
N ALA A 445 -14.02 -4.20 20.97
CA ALA A 445 -12.76 -3.46 20.92
C ALA A 445 -12.81 -2.37 19.85
N ARG A 446 -13.26 -2.70 18.63
CA ARG A 446 -13.41 -1.73 17.54
C ARG A 446 -14.38 -0.60 17.89
N ALA A 447 -15.55 -0.93 18.46
CA ALA A 447 -16.55 0.07 18.83
C ALA A 447 -15.99 1.09 19.85
N GLU A 448 -15.24 0.62 20.86
CA GLU A 448 -14.62 1.51 21.86
C GLU A 448 -13.49 2.37 21.28
N LEU A 449 -12.69 1.82 20.37
CA LEU A 449 -11.63 2.59 19.68
C LEU A 449 -12.24 3.67 18.78
N THR A 450 -13.29 3.35 18.02
CA THR A 450 -14.02 4.31 17.19
C THR A 450 -14.69 5.39 18.04
N ALA A 451 -15.36 5.01 19.14
CA ALA A 451 -15.99 5.97 20.06
C ALA A 451 -14.97 6.91 20.73
N ALA A 452 -13.71 6.50 20.83
CA ALA A 452 -12.62 7.31 21.34
C ALA A 452 -11.91 8.14 20.24
N GLY A 453 -12.30 8.03 18.96
CA GLY A 453 -11.66 8.71 17.84
C GLY A 453 -10.29 8.17 17.46
N LEU A 454 -9.96 6.93 17.89
CA LEU A 454 -8.64 6.31 17.69
C LEU A 454 -8.58 5.41 16.44
N ASP A 455 -9.66 5.19 15.75
CA ASP A 455 -9.77 4.31 14.58
C ASP A 455 -8.96 4.80 13.36
N ARG A 456 -8.61 6.09 13.32
CA ARG A 456 -7.75 6.69 12.28
C ARG A 456 -6.27 6.74 12.68
N GLU A 457 -5.96 6.81 13.97
CA GLU A 457 -4.59 6.84 14.48
C GLU A 457 -3.99 5.45 14.62
N ILE A 458 -4.82 4.47 14.98
CA ILE A 458 -4.41 3.08 15.11
C ILE A 458 -4.47 2.41 13.75
N TRP A 459 -3.30 2.02 13.23
CA TRP A 459 -3.19 1.30 11.95
C TRP A 459 -4.03 0.03 11.94
N GLN A 460 -3.92 -0.78 12.98
CA GLN A 460 -4.63 -2.04 13.16
C GLN A 460 -4.68 -2.41 14.64
N CYS A 461 -5.75 -3.05 15.08
CA CYS A 461 -5.85 -3.63 16.42
C CYS A 461 -6.29 -5.11 16.32
N PRO A 462 -5.38 -6.06 16.08
CA PRO A 462 -5.69 -7.47 16.21
C PRO A 462 -6.22 -7.79 17.60
N VAL A 463 -7.38 -8.46 17.65
CA VAL A 463 -7.94 -9.08 18.85
C VAL A 463 -7.73 -10.57 18.72
N VAL A 464 -6.99 -11.19 19.66
CA VAL A 464 -6.54 -12.59 19.54
C VAL A 464 -7.10 -13.42 20.69
N LEU A 465 -7.77 -14.51 20.33
CA LEU A 465 -8.30 -15.49 21.31
C LEU A 465 -7.25 -16.54 21.62
N LEU A 466 -6.81 -16.63 22.88
CA LEU A 466 -5.95 -17.70 23.35
C LEU A 466 -6.81 -18.92 23.72
N ALA A 467 -7.34 -19.60 22.69
CA ALA A 467 -8.36 -20.62 22.84
C ALA A 467 -7.89 -21.89 23.59
N ASP A 468 -6.59 -22.19 23.53
CA ASP A 468 -6.00 -23.34 24.22
C ASP A 468 -5.46 -22.98 25.61
N VAL A 469 -5.61 -21.73 26.04
CA VAL A 469 -5.25 -21.26 27.38
C VAL A 469 -6.49 -21.12 28.24
N ARG A 470 -6.47 -21.75 29.44
CA ARG A 470 -7.50 -21.53 30.45
C ARG A 470 -7.02 -20.56 31.53
N SER A 471 -7.79 -19.50 31.72
CA SER A 471 -7.58 -18.51 32.76
C SER A 471 -8.60 -18.72 33.89
N VAL A 472 -8.14 -18.58 35.14
CA VAL A 472 -9.00 -18.61 36.31
C VAL A 472 -9.61 -17.22 36.54
N GLY A 473 -10.91 -17.16 36.71
CA GLY A 473 -11.68 -15.98 37.08
C GLY A 473 -12.49 -16.22 38.35
N VAL A 474 -13.02 -15.13 38.89
CA VAL A 474 -14.01 -15.15 39.98
C VAL A 474 -15.21 -14.33 39.51
N GLN A 475 -16.37 -14.96 39.43
CA GLN A 475 -17.64 -14.29 39.13
C GLN A 475 -18.65 -14.66 40.22
N GLY A 476 -19.11 -13.66 40.94
CA GLY A 476 -19.84 -13.87 42.18
C GLY A 476 -18.97 -14.58 43.22
N ASP A 477 -19.51 -15.58 43.92
CA ASP A 477 -18.80 -16.33 44.97
C ASP A 477 -18.05 -17.58 44.45
N GLY A 478 -18.02 -17.80 43.12
CA GLY A 478 -17.48 -19.00 42.50
C GLY A 478 -16.24 -18.77 41.62
N ARG A 479 -15.37 -19.79 41.55
CA ARG A 479 -14.31 -19.82 40.53
C ARG A 479 -14.92 -20.12 39.17
N THR A 480 -14.50 -19.35 38.17
CA THR A 480 -14.84 -19.56 36.76
C THR A 480 -13.57 -19.85 35.96
N TYR A 481 -13.74 -20.50 34.82
CA TYR A 481 -12.68 -20.79 33.89
C TYR A 481 -13.08 -20.24 32.53
N GLY A 482 -12.29 -19.36 31.98
CA GLY A 482 -12.51 -18.74 30.67
C GLY A 482 -11.21 -18.67 29.87
N HIS A 483 -11.24 -17.95 28.76
CA HIS A 483 -10.09 -17.72 27.93
C HIS A 483 -9.57 -16.28 28.06
N PRO A 484 -8.27 -16.04 27.87
CA PRO A 484 -7.74 -14.69 27.70
C PRO A 484 -7.97 -14.20 26.27
N ILE A 485 -8.20 -12.88 26.16
CA ILE A 485 -8.12 -12.13 24.90
C ILE A 485 -6.88 -11.24 24.94
N VAL A 486 -6.15 -11.18 23.85
CA VAL A 486 -5.04 -10.24 23.65
C VAL A 486 -5.52 -9.09 22.75
N LEU A 487 -5.27 -7.87 23.18
CA LEU A 487 -5.39 -6.67 22.34
C LEU A 487 -4.00 -6.29 21.84
N ARG A 488 -3.84 -6.10 20.54
CA ARG A 488 -2.58 -5.67 19.94
C ARG A 488 -2.79 -4.41 19.08
N PRO A 489 -3.10 -3.26 19.67
CA PRO A 489 -3.19 -2.02 18.93
C PRO A 489 -1.78 -1.59 18.48
N VAL A 490 -1.61 -1.31 17.19
CA VAL A 490 -0.34 -0.88 16.60
C VAL A 490 -0.51 0.37 15.76
N THR A 491 0.54 1.20 15.76
CA THR A 491 0.75 2.30 14.81
C THR A 491 1.80 1.89 13.81
N SER A 492 1.60 2.24 12.55
CA SER A 492 2.52 1.96 11.45
C SER A 492 2.18 2.87 10.28
N ASP A 493 3.16 3.18 9.44
CA ASP A 493 2.95 3.91 8.19
C ASP A 493 2.88 2.95 6.99
N ASP A 494 3.65 1.86 7.02
CA ASP A 494 3.88 0.95 5.89
C ASP A 494 3.68 -0.54 6.22
N ALA A 495 3.36 -0.88 7.45
CA ALA A 495 3.30 -2.23 8.00
C ALA A 495 4.66 -2.97 8.06
N MET A 496 5.76 -2.43 7.54
CA MET A 496 7.10 -3.03 7.63
C MET A 496 7.65 -2.90 9.05
N THR A 497 7.48 -1.72 9.64
CA THR A 497 7.77 -1.45 11.05
C THR A 497 6.48 -1.03 11.76
N ALA A 498 6.34 -1.38 13.03
CA ALA A 498 5.21 -0.97 13.84
C ALA A 498 5.61 -0.80 15.31
N ASP A 499 5.01 0.17 15.97
CA ASP A 499 5.06 0.28 17.42
C ASP A 499 3.68 0.00 18.02
N TRP A 500 3.62 -0.35 19.29
CA TRP A 500 2.34 -0.51 19.97
C TRP A 500 1.68 0.86 20.17
N ALA A 501 0.40 0.96 19.85
CA ALA A 501 -0.37 2.18 20.02
C ALA A 501 -0.64 2.44 21.51
N LYS A 502 -0.36 3.67 21.97
CA LYS A 502 -0.55 4.08 23.37
C LYS A 502 -2.01 4.46 23.64
N VAL A 503 -2.88 3.45 23.60
CA VAL A 503 -4.31 3.61 23.88
C VAL A 503 -4.50 4.14 25.32
N PRO A 504 -5.31 5.19 25.56
CA PRO A 504 -5.61 5.70 26.88
C PRO A 504 -6.14 4.60 27.83
N TYR A 505 -5.69 4.61 29.07
CA TYR A 505 -6.07 3.58 30.06
C TYR A 505 -7.58 3.50 30.28
N GLU A 506 -8.30 4.61 30.18
CA GLU A 506 -9.76 4.66 30.30
C GLU A 506 -10.44 3.89 29.17
N VAL A 507 -9.89 3.96 27.94
CA VAL A 507 -10.40 3.21 26.78
C VAL A 507 -10.11 1.72 26.97
N LEU A 508 -8.89 1.36 27.38
CA LEU A 508 -8.53 -0.04 27.70
C LEU A 508 -9.41 -0.60 28.82
N GLY A 509 -9.68 0.22 29.85
CA GLY A 509 -10.58 -0.14 30.95
C GLY A 509 -12.00 -0.43 30.47
N ARG A 510 -12.56 0.41 29.59
CA ARG A 510 -13.89 0.18 29.01
C ARG A 510 -13.92 -1.07 28.12
N ILE A 511 -12.93 -1.26 27.25
CA ILE A 511 -12.83 -2.47 26.40
C ILE A 511 -12.79 -3.72 27.29
N SER A 512 -11.92 -3.75 28.29
CA SER A 512 -11.79 -4.87 29.21
C SER A 512 -13.09 -5.17 29.95
N THR A 513 -13.74 -4.14 30.50
CA THR A 513 -14.99 -4.28 31.26
C THR A 513 -16.11 -4.79 30.35
N ARG A 514 -16.25 -4.25 29.13
CA ARG A 514 -17.28 -4.68 28.20
C ARG A 514 -17.05 -6.12 27.74
N ILE A 515 -15.82 -6.46 27.32
CA ILE A 515 -15.51 -7.83 26.87
C ILE A 515 -15.83 -8.84 27.98
N THR A 516 -15.38 -8.62 29.19
CA THR A 516 -15.58 -9.57 30.30
C THR A 516 -17.04 -9.67 30.77
N ASN A 517 -17.86 -8.63 30.53
CA ASN A 517 -19.29 -8.63 30.88
C ASN A 517 -20.17 -9.16 29.75
N GLU A 518 -19.83 -8.86 28.48
CA GLU A 518 -20.68 -9.17 27.33
C GLU A 518 -20.28 -10.51 26.65
N VAL A 519 -19.06 -11.03 26.91
CA VAL A 519 -18.55 -12.29 26.34
C VAL A 519 -18.18 -13.25 27.49
N PRO A 520 -19.14 -14.07 27.96
CA PRO A 520 -18.99 -14.89 29.18
C PRO A 520 -17.82 -15.89 29.14
N GLU A 521 -17.40 -16.29 27.93
CA GLU A 521 -16.27 -17.20 27.71
C GLU A 521 -14.91 -16.56 27.98
N ILE A 522 -14.86 -15.21 28.08
CA ILE A 522 -13.65 -14.42 28.31
C ILE A 522 -13.64 -13.88 29.75
N ASN A 523 -12.59 -14.17 30.49
CA ASN A 523 -12.41 -13.67 31.85
C ASN A 523 -11.12 -12.84 32.05
N ARG A 524 -10.35 -12.59 30.96
CA ARG A 524 -9.11 -11.82 31.03
C ARG A 524 -8.84 -11.11 29.70
N VAL A 525 -8.49 -9.85 29.79
CA VAL A 525 -7.99 -9.03 28.66
C VAL A 525 -6.55 -8.65 28.96
N VAL A 526 -5.65 -8.84 28.00
CA VAL A 526 -4.24 -8.47 28.07
C VAL A 526 -3.85 -7.56 26.91
N LEU A 527 -2.85 -6.71 27.11
CA LEU A 527 -2.33 -5.80 26.10
C LEU A 527 -0.94 -6.28 25.67
N ASP A 528 -0.73 -6.43 24.36
CA ASP A 528 0.59 -6.68 23.79
C ASP A 528 1.28 -5.34 23.46
N VAL A 529 2.43 -5.11 24.06
CA VAL A 529 3.24 -3.88 23.98
C VAL A 529 4.53 -4.08 23.18
N THR A 530 4.57 -5.11 22.33
CA THR A 530 5.76 -5.47 21.54
C THR A 530 5.79 -4.68 20.24
N SER A 531 6.94 -4.09 19.89
CA SER A 531 7.17 -3.46 18.58
C SER A 531 7.45 -4.50 17.47
N LYS A 532 7.35 -4.08 16.23
CA LYS A 532 7.81 -4.84 15.06
C LYS A 532 8.98 -4.11 14.40
N PRO A 533 10.19 -4.70 14.30
CA PRO A 533 10.60 -5.95 14.96
C PRO A 533 10.67 -5.81 16.49
N PRO A 534 10.77 -6.90 17.32
CA PRO A 534 10.93 -8.29 16.90
C PRO A 534 9.63 -9.06 16.68
N GLY A 535 8.47 -8.54 17.15
CA GLY A 535 7.18 -9.19 16.91
C GLY A 535 6.66 -8.90 15.50
N THR A 536 5.66 -9.68 15.06
CA THR A 536 4.85 -9.38 13.87
C THR A 536 3.58 -8.61 14.28
N ILE A 537 2.81 -8.05 13.34
CA ILE A 537 1.53 -7.41 13.65
C ILE A 537 0.51 -8.49 14.04
N GLU A 538 0.34 -9.51 13.21
CA GLU A 538 -0.48 -10.67 13.56
C GLU A 538 0.31 -11.62 14.50
N TRP A 539 -0.40 -12.36 15.35
CA TRP A 539 0.20 -13.32 16.29
C TRP A 539 0.51 -14.68 15.66
N GLU A 540 -0.32 -15.11 14.70
CA GLU A 540 -0.11 -16.33 13.90
C GLU A 540 0.12 -16.02 12.43
#